data_88b0fa48f699e3285ab173635c3b8d65
#
_entry.id   88b0fa48f699e3285ab173635c3b8d65
#
_cell.length_a   1.000
_cell.length_b   1.000
_cell.length_c   1.000
_cell.angle_alpha   90.00
_cell.angle_beta   90.00
_cell.angle_gamma   90.00
#
_symmetry.space_group_name_H-M   'P 1'
#
loop_
_entity.id
_entity.type
_entity.pdbx_description
1 polymer ?
#
loop_
_entity_poly.entity_id
_entity_poly.type
_entity_poly.pdbx_seq_one_letter_code
_entity_poly.pdbx_strand_id
1 'polypeptide(L)'
;MGRLTERLDVALRALGTLDELARKSTLTAVERDALLQRFEYSLEAVWKAAQRFLSEVEGIDVGSPNAAIRASLRVDLLDEQQARDALVMVHDRNLTVHTYHERLANEIAGRIPGHARVLRTWVDAMTPRSSAS
;
A
#
# COMPACT_ATOMS: atom_id res chain seq x y z
N MET A 1 10.12 18.72 0.68
CA MET A 1 8.75 19.03 1.14
C MET A 1 7.74 18.79 0.04
N GLY A 2 7.82 19.49 -1.11
CA GLY A 2 6.87 19.32 -2.19
C GLY A 2 6.76 17.90 -2.71
N ARG A 3 7.88 17.20 -2.86
CA ARG A 3 7.88 15.82 -3.37
C ARG A 3 7.21 14.82 -2.43
N LEU A 4 7.40 14.95 -1.13
CA LEU A 4 6.73 14.10 -0.18
C LEU A 4 5.23 14.37 -0.22
N THR A 5 4.81 15.63 -0.21
CA THR A 5 3.41 16.01 -0.32
C THR A 5 2.78 15.48 -1.61
N GLU A 6 3.48 15.61 -2.73
CA GLU A 6 3.02 15.09 -4.03
C GLU A 6 2.84 13.58 -3.98
N ARG A 7 3.78 12.85 -3.40
CA ARG A 7 3.69 11.40 -3.30
C ARG A 7 2.55 10.94 -2.38
N LEU A 8 2.31 11.68 -1.28
CA LEU A 8 1.18 11.40 -0.40
C LEU A 8 -0.15 11.67 -1.11
N ASP A 9 -0.23 12.74 -1.90
CA ASP A 9 -1.43 13.05 -2.68
C ASP A 9 -1.71 11.94 -3.72
N VAL A 10 -0.67 11.47 -4.41
CA VAL A 10 -0.81 10.38 -5.37
C VAL A 10 -1.28 9.11 -4.66
N ALA A 11 -0.70 8.81 -3.49
CA ALA A 11 -1.08 7.63 -2.71
C ALA A 11 -2.54 7.71 -2.27
N LEU A 12 -2.99 8.87 -1.79
CA LEU A 12 -4.39 9.07 -1.37
C LEU A 12 -5.36 8.90 -2.53
N ARG A 13 -5.04 9.43 -3.69
CA ARG A 13 -5.87 9.27 -4.89
C ARG A 13 -5.96 7.81 -5.33
N ALA A 14 -4.81 7.11 -5.32
CA ALA A 14 -4.78 5.71 -5.66
C ALA A 14 -5.64 4.89 -4.70
N LEU A 15 -5.52 5.14 -3.39
CA LEU A 15 -6.33 4.47 -2.38
C LEU A 15 -7.82 4.74 -2.56
N GLY A 16 -8.19 5.96 -2.97
CA GLY A 16 -9.58 6.30 -3.27
C GLY A 16 -10.16 5.41 -4.36
N THR A 17 -9.40 5.18 -5.44
CA THR A 17 -9.84 4.30 -6.53
C THR A 17 -9.92 2.84 -6.08
N LEU A 18 -8.98 2.42 -5.23
CA LEU A 18 -8.99 1.06 -4.69
C LEU A 18 -10.23 0.83 -3.82
N ASP A 19 -10.53 1.78 -2.93
CA ASP A 19 -11.67 1.69 -2.01
C ASP A 19 -13.00 1.58 -2.75
N GLU A 20 -13.16 2.22 -3.91
CA GLU A 20 -14.37 2.13 -4.72
C GLU A 20 -14.74 0.68 -5.03
N LEU A 21 -13.76 -0.15 -5.37
CA LEU A 21 -13.99 -1.56 -5.68
C LEU A 21 -13.89 -2.44 -4.43
N ALA A 22 -13.02 -2.12 -3.51
CA ALA A 22 -12.82 -2.94 -2.31
C ALA A 22 -14.06 -2.96 -1.40
N ARG A 23 -14.93 -1.96 -1.52
CA ARG A 23 -16.19 -1.90 -0.75
C ARG A 23 -17.28 -2.79 -1.29
N LYS A 24 -17.19 -3.22 -2.54
CA LYS A 24 -18.23 -4.03 -3.16
C LYS A 24 -18.23 -5.43 -2.55
N SER A 25 -19.42 -5.93 -2.21
CA SER A 25 -19.55 -7.27 -1.65
C SER A 25 -19.43 -8.36 -2.71
N THR A 26 -19.75 -8.02 -3.97
CA THR A 26 -19.67 -8.95 -5.10
C THR A 26 -19.02 -8.25 -6.28
N LEU A 27 -18.05 -8.91 -6.89
CA LEU A 27 -17.33 -8.39 -8.05
C LEU A 27 -17.55 -9.27 -9.27
N THR A 28 -17.72 -8.64 -10.43
CA THR A 28 -17.58 -9.34 -11.69
C THR A 28 -16.11 -9.68 -11.93
N ALA A 29 -15.83 -10.55 -12.91
CA ALA A 29 -14.44 -10.88 -13.25
C ALA A 29 -13.67 -9.63 -13.70
N VAL A 30 -14.32 -8.73 -14.45
CA VAL A 30 -13.71 -7.47 -14.89
C VAL A 30 -13.39 -6.57 -13.69
N GLU A 31 -14.31 -6.46 -12.76
CA GLU A 31 -14.11 -5.66 -11.54
C GLU A 31 -13.02 -6.26 -10.66
N ARG A 32 -12.97 -7.60 -10.54
CA ARG A 32 -11.90 -8.29 -9.82
C ARG A 32 -10.53 -7.94 -10.41
N ASP A 33 -10.40 -8.00 -11.72
CA ASP A 33 -9.14 -7.68 -12.39
C ASP A 33 -8.76 -6.22 -12.21
N ALA A 34 -9.75 -5.32 -12.26
CA ALA A 34 -9.52 -3.91 -11.97
C ALA A 34 -9.09 -3.70 -10.51
N LEU A 35 -9.69 -4.42 -9.57
CA LEU A 35 -9.30 -4.38 -8.16
C LEU A 35 -7.84 -4.78 -7.96
N LEU A 36 -7.40 -5.86 -8.61
CA LEU A 36 -6.01 -6.31 -8.53
C LEU A 36 -5.06 -5.25 -9.08
N GLN A 37 -5.39 -4.63 -10.21
CA GLN A 37 -4.56 -3.58 -10.79
C GLN A 37 -4.50 -2.34 -9.90
N ARG A 38 -5.63 -1.92 -9.34
CA ARG A 38 -5.68 -0.78 -8.41
C ARG A 38 -4.88 -1.06 -7.13
N PHE A 39 -4.90 -2.30 -6.66
CA PHE A 39 -4.06 -2.71 -5.54
C PHE A 39 -2.57 -2.57 -5.89
N GLU A 40 -2.14 -3.05 -7.05
CA GLU A 40 -0.75 -2.96 -7.47
C GLU A 40 -0.24 -1.52 -7.47
N TYR A 41 -0.96 -0.62 -8.13
CA TYR A 41 -0.48 0.77 -8.20
C TYR A 41 -0.67 1.53 -6.88
N SER A 42 -1.64 1.14 -6.05
CA SER A 42 -1.80 1.76 -4.73
C SER A 42 -0.64 1.41 -3.82
N LEU A 43 -0.24 0.13 -3.78
CA LEU A 43 0.95 -0.28 -3.03
C LEU A 43 2.19 0.46 -3.53
N GLU A 44 2.36 0.56 -4.84
CA GLU A 44 3.50 1.27 -5.43
C GLU A 44 3.53 2.73 -4.96
N ALA A 45 2.38 3.42 -5.02
CA ALA A 45 2.30 4.82 -4.62
C ALA A 45 2.59 5.00 -3.13
N VAL A 46 2.07 4.11 -2.29
CA VAL A 46 2.24 4.22 -0.82
C VAL A 46 3.69 3.94 -0.41
N TRP A 47 4.29 2.86 -0.92
CA TRP A 47 5.67 2.58 -0.50
C TRP A 47 6.66 3.61 -1.04
N LYS A 48 6.39 4.20 -2.20
CA LYS A 48 7.19 5.31 -2.73
C LYS A 48 7.06 6.56 -1.86
N ALA A 49 5.87 6.83 -1.34
CA ALA A 49 5.68 7.90 -0.35
C ALA A 49 6.46 7.60 0.93
N ALA A 50 6.42 6.35 1.40
CA ALA A 50 7.18 5.93 2.57
C ALA A 50 8.69 6.05 2.35
N GLN A 51 9.17 5.68 1.17
CA GLN A 51 10.58 5.85 0.80
C GLN A 51 11.00 7.31 0.94
N ARG A 52 10.18 8.22 0.44
CA ARG A 52 10.46 9.65 0.50
C ARG A 52 10.40 10.18 1.93
N PHE A 53 9.40 9.76 2.68
CA PHE A 53 9.26 10.13 4.09
C PHE A 53 10.50 9.68 4.88
N LEU A 54 10.89 8.43 4.73
CA LEU A 54 12.03 7.87 5.45
C LEU A 54 13.33 8.63 5.13
N SER A 55 13.53 8.97 3.87
CA SER A 55 14.71 9.74 3.46
C SER A 55 14.69 11.17 4.01
N GLU A 56 13.59 11.89 3.83
CA GLU A 56 13.52 13.31 4.15
C GLU A 56 13.33 13.59 5.65
N VAL A 57 12.54 12.75 6.35
CA VAL A 57 12.19 13.00 7.76
C VAL A 57 13.10 12.23 8.71
N GLU A 58 13.43 10.98 8.38
CA GLU A 58 14.17 10.10 9.27
C GLU A 58 15.62 9.87 8.85
N GLY A 59 16.02 10.33 7.66
CA GLY A 59 17.37 10.13 7.16
C GLY A 59 17.71 8.69 6.81
N ILE A 60 16.69 7.89 6.49
CA ILE A 60 16.85 6.46 6.16
C ILE A 60 16.56 6.25 4.68
N ASP A 61 17.52 5.69 3.95
CA ASP A 61 17.35 5.37 2.54
C ASP A 61 16.98 3.89 2.40
N VAL A 62 15.91 3.63 1.66
CA VAL A 62 15.44 2.27 1.38
C VAL A 62 15.21 2.11 -0.11
N GLY A 63 15.41 0.89 -0.62
CA GLY A 63 15.36 0.63 -2.05
C GLY A 63 14.27 -0.37 -2.46
N SER A 64 13.43 -0.83 -1.54
CA SER A 64 12.40 -1.83 -1.85
C SER A 64 11.21 -1.67 -0.92
N PRO A 65 10.03 -2.21 -1.32
CA PRO A 65 8.86 -2.20 -0.43
C PRO A 65 9.14 -2.87 0.91
N ASN A 66 9.80 -4.02 0.91
CA ASN A 66 10.11 -4.74 2.16
C ASN A 66 11.02 -3.92 3.07
N ALA A 67 12.05 -3.28 2.50
CA ALA A 67 12.94 -2.42 3.28
C ALA A 67 12.20 -1.22 3.85
N ALA A 68 11.27 -0.63 3.07
CA ALA A 68 10.44 0.48 3.53
C ALA A 68 9.55 0.07 4.70
N ILE A 69 8.97 -1.13 4.65
CA ILE A 69 8.12 -1.66 5.73
C ILE A 69 8.95 -1.85 7.00
N ARG A 70 10.13 -2.47 6.88
CA ARG A 70 11.00 -2.71 8.04
C ARG A 70 11.48 -1.41 8.67
N ALA A 71 11.84 -0.43 7.86
CA ALA A 71 12.23 0.89 8.35
C ALA A 71 11.05 1.61 8.99
N SER A 72 9.86 1.47 8.42
CA SER A 72 8.63 2.05 8.99
C SER A 72 8.31 1.49 10.37
N LEU A 73 8.59 0.20 10.59
CA LEU A 73 8.47 -0.40 11.92
C LEU A 73 9.46 0.24 12.89
N ARG A 74 10.70 0.43 12.47
CA ARG A 74 11.73 1.01 13.35
C ARG A 74 11.44 2.44 13.78
N VAL A 75 10.75 3.21 12.96
CA VAL A 75 10.40 4.61 13.26
C VAL A 75 8.96 4.79 13.70
N ASP A 76 8.28 3.70 14.04
CA ASP A 76 6.92 3.69 14.58
C ASP A 76 5.84 4.24 13.64
N LEU A 77 6.05 4.16 12.33
CA LEU A 77 4.97 4.38 11.37
C LEU A 77 4.01 3.19 11.34
N LEU A 78 4.55 2.00 11.59
CA LEU A 78 3.80 0.76 11.67
C LEU A 78 4.19 0.04 12.96
N ASP A 79 3.24 -0.64 13.59
CA ASP A 79 3.56 -1.55 14.68
C ASP A 79 3.94 -2.93 14.12
N GLU A 80 4.29 -3.87 15.01
CA GLU A 80 4.75 -5.21 14.59
C GLU A 80 3.70 -5.96 13.78
N GLN A 81 2.43 -5.91 14.19
CA GLN A 81 1.37 -6.62 13.46
C GLN A 81 1.13 -5.98 12.10
N GLN A 82 1.10 -4.65 12.05
CA GLN A 82 0.92 -3.92 10.80
C GLN A 82 2.07 -4.20 9.83
N ALA A 83 3.30 -4.27 10.34
CA ALA A 83 4.46 -4.59 9.50
C ALA A 83 4.38 -6.02 8.96
N ARG A 84 3.96 -6.99 9.77
CA ARG A 84 3.74 -8.37 9.31
C ARG A 84 2.67 -8.42 8.22
N ASP A 85 1.56 -7.75 8.44
CA ASP A 85 0.46 -7.67 7.47
C ASP A 85 0.93 -7.01 6.18
N ALA A 86 1.75 -5.98 6.28
CA ALA A 86 2.30 -5.29 5.12
C ALA A 86 3.25 -6.19 4.31
N LEU A 87 4.05 -7.02 4.98
CA LEU A 87 4.92 -7.96 4.27
C LEU A 87 4.12 -9.03 3.53
N VAL A 88 3.02 -9.51 4.11
CA VAL A 88 2.09 -10.42 3.42
C VAL A 88 1.47 -9.74 2.20
N MET A 89 1.11 -8.48 2.34
CA MET A 89 0.57 -7.66 1.24
C MET A 89 1.56 -7.59 0.07
N VAL A 90 2.84 -7.36 0.34
CA VAL A 90 3.87 -7.32 -0.71
C VAL A 90 4.01 -8.70 -1.38
N HIS A 91 3.93 -9.77 -0.60
CA HIS A 91 3.94 -11.13 -1.16
C HIS A 91 2.76 -11.34 -2.12
N ASP A 92 1.55 -10.94 -1.73
CA ASP A 92 0.38 -11.03 -2.59
C ASP A 92 0.54 -10.20 -3.86
N ARG A 93 1.11 -9.00 -3.74
CA ARG A 93 1.37 -8.16 -4.91
C ARG A 93 2.30 -8.86 -5.89
N ASN A 94 3.31 -9.57 -5.39
CA ASN A 94 4.23 -10.31 -6.24
C ASN A 94 3.56 -11.48 -6.95
N LEU A 95 2.47 -12.01 -6.40
CA LEU A 95 1.69 -13.08 -7.01
C LEU A 95 0.73 -12.58 -8.10
N THR A 96 0.47 -11.26 -8.19
CA THR A 96 -0.51 -10.74 -9.16
C THR A 96 -0.11 -10.98 -10.61
N VAL A 97 1.16 -11.26 -10.90
CA VAL A 97 1.61 -11.65 -12.24
C VAL A 97 1.07 -13.02 -12.67
N HIS A 98 0.54 -13.81 -11.73
CA HIS A 98 0.00 -15.15 -11.98
C HIS A 98 -1.54 -15.19 -11.93
N THR A 99 -2.21 -14.04 -12.02
CA THR A 99 -3.67 -13.98 -11.89
C THR A 99 -4.43 -14.49 -13.11
N TYR A 100 -3.74 -14.98 -14.13
CA TYR A 100 -4.35 -15.82 -15.14
C TYR A 100 -4.93 -17.12 -14.54
N HIS A 101 -4.48 -17.52 -13.36
CA HIS A 101 -5.13 -18.55 -12.54
C HIS A 101 -6.29 -17.93 -11.79
N GLU A 102 -7.51 -18.22 -12.19
CA GLU A 102 -8.71 -17.60 -11.64
C GLU A 102 -8.84 -17.82 -10.13
N ARG A 103 -8.51 -19.02 -9.66
CA ARG A 103 -8.57 -19.32 -8.22
C ARG A 103 -7.64 -18.42 -7.42
N LEU A 104 -6.39 -18.25 -7.88
CA LEU A 104 -5.43 -17.38 -7.22
C LEU A 104 -5.89 -15.92 -7.26
N ALA A 105 -6.40 -15.47 -8.40
CA ALA A 105 -6.95 -14.11 -8.53
C ALA A 105 -8.05 -13.86 -7.51
N ASN A 106 -8.97 -14.82 -7.32
CA ASN A 106 -10.06 -14.70 -6.36
C ASN A 106 -9.53 -14.71 -4.92
N GLU A 107 -8.54 -15.53 -4.62
CA GLU A 107 -7.94 -15.58 -3.29
C GLU A 107 -7.28 -14.25 -2.92
N ILE A 108 -6.48 -13.69 -3.82
CA ILE A 108 -5.84 -12.40 -3.60
C ILE A 108 -6.89 -11.30 -3.48
N ALA A 109 -7.87 -11.27 -4.37
CA ALA A 109 -8.94 -10.27 -4.35
C ALA A 109 -9.67 -10.28 -2.99
N GLY A 110 -9.89 -11.47 -2.42
CA GLY A 110 -10.53 -11.60 -1.11
C GLY A 110 -9.70 -11.00 0.03
N ARG A 111 -8.40 -10.88 -0.13
CA ARG A 111 -7.52 -10.29 0.89
C ARG A 111 -7.30 -8.78 0.71
N ILE A 112 -7.65 -8.23 -0.45
CA ILE A 112 -7.37 -6.81 -0.75
C ILE A 112 -8.06 -5.83 0.20
N PRO A 113 -9.31 -6.03 0.65
CA PRO A 113 -9.87 -5.10 1.64
C PRO A 113 -9.01 -4.95 2.89
N GLY A 114 -8.40 -6.05 3.38
CA GLY A 114 -7.46 -5.99 4.49
C GLY A 114 -6.18 -5.24 4.12
N HIS A 115 -5.67 -5.47 2.93
CA HIS A 115 -4.48 -4.77 2.44
C HIS A 115 -4.74 -3.27 2.28
N ALA A 116 -5.92 -2.89 1.82
CA ALA A 116 -6.30 -1.48 1.70
C ALA A 116 -6.28 -0.79 3.07
N ARG A 117 -6.71 -1.47 4.12
CA ARG A 117 -6.65 -0.93 5.49
C ARG A 117 -5.21 -0.71 5.94
N VAL A 118 -4.31 -1.65 5.65
CA VAL A 118 -2.88 -1.51 5.98
C VAL A 118 -2.28 -0.32 5.24
N LEU A 119 -2.57 -0.18 3.96
CA LEU A 119 -2.09 0.95 3.16
C LEU A 119 -2.60 2.28 3.72
N ARG A 120 -3.86 2.35 4.09
CA ARG A 120 -4.47 3.56 4.67
C ARG A 120 -3.80 3.92 6.00
N THR A 121 -3.58 2.93 6.86
CA THR A 121 -2.89 3.13 8.14
C THR A 121 -1.48 3.70 7.93
N TRP A 122 -0.77 3.16 6.96
CA TRP A 122 0.59 3.61 6.65
C TRP A 122 0.62 5.07 6.18
N VAL A 123 -0.27 5.43 5.25
CA VAL A 123 -0.38 6.81 4.74
C VAL A 123 -0.78 7.75 5.87
N ASP A 124 -1.75 7.36 6.69
CA ASP A 124 -2.23 8.20 7.80
C ASP A 124 -1.12 8.45 8.82
N ALA A 125 -0.26 7.47 9.07
CA ALA A 125 0.87 7.64 9.98
C ALA A 125 1.88 8.67 9.46
N MET A 126 2.07 8.74 8.16
CA MET A 126 3.02 9.68 7.55
C MET A 126 2.47 11.10 7.47
N THR A 127 1.17 11.24 7.24
CA THR A 127 0.55 12.53 6.93
C THR A 127 0.66 13.56 8.07
N PRO A 128 0.33 13.26 9.33
CA PRO A 128 0.49 14.22 10.41
C PRO A 128 1.94 14.64 10.64
N ARG A 129 2.88 13.70 10.52
CA ARG A 129 4.31 14.00 10.72
C ARG A 129 4.86 14.91 9.64
N SER A 130 4.43 14.71 8.37
CA SER A 130 4.84 15.58 7.28
C SER A 130 4.24 16.97 7.42
N SER A 131 3.00 17.08 7.92
CA SER A 131 2.31 18.35 8.14
C SER A 131 2.91 19.14 9.30
N ALA A 132 3.41 18.46 10.32
CA ALA A 132 4.00 19.08 11.50
C ALA A 132 5.39 19.68 11.20
N SER A 133 6.04 19.22 10.19
CA SER A 133 7.35 19.75 9.79
C SER A 133 7.21 20.99 8.93
#